data_33e048e5443d04c1843c5c06097c0c3d
#
_entry.id   33e048e5443d04c1843c5c06097c0c3d
#
_cell.length_a   1.000
_cell.length_b   1.000
_cell.length_c   1.000
_cell.angle_alpha   90.00
_cell.angle_beta   90.00
_cell.angle_gamma   90.00
#
_symmetry.space_group_name_H-M   'P 1'
#
loop_
_entity.id
_entity.type
_entity.pdbx_description
1 polymer ?
#
loop_
_entity_poly.entity_id
_entity_poly.type
_entity_poly.pdbx_seq_one_letter_code
_entity_poly.pdbx_strand_id
1 'polypeptide(L)'
;MCGIVGAVAQRNVSQILLEGLSRLEYRGYDSAGICTIDNNTLNCIKTTGKVKNLKEAVKEKGCPGSIGIAHTRWATHGIPSEVNAHPHICDNLALVHNGIIENFAEIKEQLIAQGYKFKSQTDTEVLVCLIHYHLQKSSSLLEAFKSALNEVKGSFGLALIDKNDPNTLYAARSGSPLIIGLGIGENFIASDTLALLPVTRRFIFLEEGEIAVLTTESIKVYDLDGNELHKDIVESDMDAESISKGPYRHYMQKEIYEQPQSLQNTLLGRLRGDDISLETVVGIDENTFKDIDSIQIVACGTSYHAGLVGRYWLEALTGISTNVEIASEYRYRKAVVRKNSLFVTISQSGETADTLASLRLAKEQNYKKSLCICNVNGSSLVRESDFTLFTKAGAEIGVASTKAFTTQLLSLLILALIIGKQKGTISKEQNHEIIEDIRKLPALAQEFLDCDKEISLLSEQFSGKHHCLFLGRGVMFPIALEGALKLKEISYIHAEGYAAGELKHGPIALIDKEMPVVVVAPDNSLMDKLVSNIEEVRARGALLYIFVSEQAHLKEDRQTRKVSLPDCPEILQPILFTIPLQLLAYHCAVINGTDVDQPRNLAKSVTVE
;
A
#
# COMPACT_ATOMS: atom_id res chain seq x y z
N MET A 1 -6.51 -8.34 -1.15
CA MET A 1 -6.90 -7.80 -2.46
C MET A 1 -6.59 -8.77 -3.58
N CYS A 2 -7.42 -8.74 -4.64
CA CYS A 2 -7.28 -9.62 -5.78
C CYS A 2 -6.12 -9.21 -6.73
N GLY A 3 -5.60 -10.15 -7.49
CA GLY A 3 -4.62 -9.94 -8.54
C GLY A 3 -5.12 -10.44 -9.88
N ILE A 4 -5.00 -9.64 -10.94
CA ILE A 4 -5.33 -10.00 -12.32
C ILE A 4 -4.06 -10.10 -13.14
N VAL A 5 -3.97 -11.13 -13.98
CA VAL A 5 -3.00 -11.24 -15.08
C VAL A 5 -3.73 -11.76 -16.30
N GLY A 6 -3.55 -11.11 -17.45
CA GLY A 6 -4.04 -11.57 -18.75
C GLY A 6 -2.92 -11.50 -19.79
N ALA A 7 -2.97 -12.36 -20.79
CA ALA A 7 -1.98 -12.38 -21.87
C ALA A 7 -2.60 -12.84 -23.19
N VAL A 8 -2.17 -12.22 -24.28
CA VAL A 8 -2.38 -12.69 -25.65
C VAL A 8 -1.03 -12.70 -26.36
N ALA A 9 -0.62 -13.88 -26.87
CA ALA A 9 0.73 -14.10 -27.37
C ALA A 9 0.74 -15.10 -28.54
N GLN A 10 1.92 -15.28 -29.16
CA GLN A 10 2.15 -16.32 -30.15
C GLN A 10 2.66 -17.64 -29.52
N ARG A 11 2.79 -17.69 -28.19
CA ARG A 11 3.28 -18.82 -27.39
C ARG A 11 2.30 -19.20 -26.29
N ASN A 12 2.50 -20.34 -25.65
CA ASN A 12 1.70 -20.73 -24.50
C ASN A 12 1.88 -19.71 -23.35
N VAL A 13 0.76 -19.14 -22.87
CA VAL A 13 0.76 -18.08 -21.85
C VAL A 13 0.65 -18.59 -20.42
N SER A 14 0.36 -19.89 -20.21
CA SER A 14 0.07 -20.42 -18.86
C SER A 14 1.16 -20.14 -17.85
N GLN A 15 2.43 -20.27 -18.23
CA GLN A 15 3.55 -20.01 -17.33
C GLN A 15 3.68 -18.53 -16.99
N ILE A 16 3.46 -17.65 -17.96
CA ILE A 16 3.48 -16.19 -17.75
C ILE A 16 2.38 -15.80 -16.75
N LEU A 17 1.17 -16.33 -16.95
CA LEU A 17 0.03 -16.06 -16.08
C LEU A 17 0.27 -16.53 -14.63
N LEU A 18 0.80 -17.76 -14.46
CA LEU A 18 1.12 -18.30 -13.15
C LEU A 18 2.27 -17.57 -12.45
N GLU A 19 3.28 -17.15 -13.19
CA GLU A 19 4.40 -16.37 -12.64
C GLU A 19 3.93 -14.97 -12.23
N GLY A 20 3.14 -14.31 -13.09
CA GLY A 20 2.53 -13.03 -12.77
C GLY A 20 1.64 -13.10 -11.53
N LEU A 21 0.79 -14.13 -11.39
CA LEU A 21 -0.01 -14.32 -10.18
C LEU A 21 0.86 -14.54 -8.93
N SER A 22 1.96 -15.30 -9.04
CA SER A 22 2.86 -15.51 -7.90
C SER A 22 3.48 -14.21 -7.42
N ARG A 23 3.72 -13.26 -8.33
CA ARG A 23 4.21 -11.92 -8.01
C ARG A 23 3.14 -11.01 -7.45
N LEU A 24 1.85 -11.33 -7.63
CA LEU A 24 0.73 -10.59 -7.06
C LEU A 24 0.20 -11.20 -5.74
N GLU A 25 0.72 -12.35 -5.33
CA GLU A 25 0.23 -13.08 -4.14
C GLU A 25 0.37 -12.26 -2.84
N TYR A 26 1.34 -11.32 -2.79
CA TYR A 26 1.50 -10.38 -1.68
C TYR A 26 0.28 -9.46 -1.47
N ARG A 27 -0.56 -9.28 -2.49
CA ARG A 27 -1.79 -8.48 -2.40
C ARG A 27 -2.89 -9.17 -1.59
N GLY A 28 -2.75 -10.44 -1.31
CA GLY A 28 -3.71 -11.27 -0.58
C GLY A 28 -4.39 -12.32 -1.48
N TYR A 29 -4.75 -13.46 -0.88
CA TYR A 29 -5.36 -14.59 -1.59
C TYR A 29 -6.20 -15.45 -0.63
N ASP A 30 -7.26 -16.05 -1.15
CA ASP A 30 -7.98 -17.18 -0.55
C ASP A 30 -8.20 -18.32 -1.56
N SER A 31 -8.11 -17.96 -2.83
CA SER A 31 -8.23 -18.88 -3.96
C SER A 31 -7.54 -18.30 -5.17
N ALA A 32 -7.21 -19.14 -6.13
CA ALA A 32 -6.60 -18.76 -7.39
C ALA A 32 -7.16 -19.57 -8.55
N GLY A 33 -7.11 -19.01 -9.77
CA GLY A 33 -7.49 -19.76 -10.96
C GLY A 33 -6.94 -19.14 -12.24
N ILE A 34 -6.97 -19.94 -13.28
CA ILE A 34 -6.50 -19.64 -14.62
C ILE A 34 -7.51 -20.16 -15.65
N CYS A 35 -7.71 -19.44 -16.73
CA CYS A 35 -8.46 -19.90 -17.89
C CYS A 35 -7.71 -19.52 -19.16
N THR A 36 -7.47 -20.48 -20.02
CA THR A 36 -6.85 -20.28 -21.35
C THR A 36 -7.78 -20.77 -22.44
N ILE A 37 -7.55 -20.29 -23.67
CA ILE A 37 -8.24 -20.81 -24.85
C ILE A 37 -7.24 -21.64 -25.68
N ASP A 38 -7.60 -22.90 -25.90
CA ASP A 38 -6.90 -23.80 -26.81
C ASP A 38 -7.91 -24.54 -27.67
N ASN A 39 -7.69 -24.53 -28.99
CA ASN A 39 -8.59 -25.18 -29.97
C ASN A 39 -10.08 -24.83 -29.75
N ASN A 40 -10.38 -23.53 -29.59
CA ASN A 40 -11.71 -22.97 -29.29
C ASN A 40 -12.39 -23.56 -28.04
N THR A 41 -11.59 -24.03 -27.09
CA THR A 41 -12.06 -24.56 -25.81
C THR A 41 -11.51 -23.75 -24.65
N LEU A 42 -12.37 -23.41 -23.70
CA LEU A 42 -11.98 -22.76 -22.44
C LEU A 42 -11.45 -23.83 -21.48
N ASN A 43 -10.14 -23.79 -21.19
CA ASN A 43 -9.47 -24.63 -20.21
C ASN A 43 -9.34 -23.84 -18.90
N CYS A 44 -10.19 -24.14 -17.92
CA CYS A 44 -10.25 -23.43 -16.65
C CYS A 44 -9.87 -24.35 -15.48
N ILE A 45 -8.90 -23.92 -14.67
CA ILE A 45 -8.44 -24.60 -13.45
C ILE A 45 -8.54 -23.62 -12.29
N LYS A 46 -9.16 -24.04 -11.19
CA LYS A 46 -9.35 -23.25 -9.98
C LYS A 46 -8.92 -24.06 -8.76
N THR A 47 -8.37 -23.37 -7.75
CA THR A 47 -7.95 -23.98 -6.48
C THR A 47 -8.19 -23.02 -5.32
N THR A 48 -8.40 -23.55 -4.13
CA THR A 48 -8.36 -22.77 -2.89
C THR A 48 -6.91 -22.64 -2.39
N GLY A 49 -6.62 -21.55 -1.68
CA GLY A 49 -5.31 -21.28 -1.09
C GLY A 49 -4.32 -20.63 -2.04
N LYS A 50 -3.03 -20.90 -1.82
CA LYS A 50 -1.90 -20.23 -2.50
C LYS A 50 -1.80 -20.57 -3.98
N VAL A 51 -1.19 -19.68 -4.77
CA VAL A 51 -0.88 -19.87 -6.21
C VAL A 51 -0.04 -21.14 -6.44
N LYS A 52 0.71 -21.60 -5.43
CA LYS A 52 1.41 -22.88 -5.48
C LYS A 52 0.47 -24.05 -5.78
N ASN A 53 -0.71 -24.08 -5.14
CA ASN A 53 -1.70 -25.13 -5.37
C ASN A 53 -2.21 -25.10 -6.82
N LEU A 54 -2.42 -23.89 -7.37
CA LEU A 54 -2.81 -23.72 -8.77
C LEU A 54 -1.70 -24.18 -9.72
N LYS A 55 -0.41 -23.86 -9.43
CA LYS A 55 0.73 -24.35 -10.22
C LYS A 55 0.81 -25.86 -10.26
N GLU A 56 0.57 -26.54 -9.14
CA GLU A 56 0.54 -27.99 -9.05
C GLU A 56 -0.63 -28.57 -9.88
N ALA A 57 -1.83 -28.01 -9.75
CA ALA A 57 -2.99 -28.44 -10.51
C ALA A 57 -2.83 -28.23 -12.03
N VAL A 58 -2.22 -27.10 -12.45
CA VAL A 58 -1.92 -26.85 -13.87
C VAL A 58 -0.85 -27.80 -14.40
N LYS A 59 0.14 -28.18 -13.59
CA LYS A 59 1.16 -29.16 -13.96
C LYS A 59 0.56 -30.55 -14.20
N GLU A 60 -0.44 -30.93 -13.41
CA GLU A 60 -1.12 -32.23 -13.54
C GLU A 60 -2.10 -32.28 -14.72
N LYS A 61 -2.94 -31.24 -14.85
CA LYS A 61 -4.08 -31.26 -15.81
C LYS A 61 -3.74 -30.65 -17.16
N GLY A 62 -2.69 -29.81 -17.22
CA GLY A 62 -2.41 -28.96 -18.37
C GLY A 62 -3.38 -27.79 -18.49
N CYS A 63 -2.91 -26.67 -19.00
CA CYS A 63 -3.74 -25.51 -19.32
C CYS A 63 -3.09 -24.78 -20.51
N PRO A 64 -2.97 -25.44 -21.69
CA PRO A 64 -2.35 -24.85 -22.87
C PRO A 64 -3.23 -23.73 -23.43
N GLY A 65 -2.61 -22.81 -24.18
CA GLY A 65 -3.30 -21.73 -24.89
C GLY A 65 -2.38 -20.54 -25.14
N SER A 66 -2.64 -19.80 -26.20
CA SER A 66 -1.93 -18.56 -26.58
C SER A 66 -2.60 -17.30 -26.04
N ILE A 67 -3.81 -17.41 -25.51
CA ILE A 67 -4.54 -16.37 -24.81
C ILE A 67 -5.09 -16.92 -23.51
N GLY A 68 -5.11 -16.09 -22.46
CA GLY A 68 -5.66 -16.49 -21.18
C GLY A 68 -5.72 -15.38 -20.15
N ILE A 69 -6.46 -15.64 -19.08
CA ILE A 69 -6.64 -14.78 -17.91
C ILE A 69 -6.45 -15.61 -16.64
N ALA A 70 -5.91 -14.97 -15.61
CA ALA A 70 -5.67 -15.62 -14.33
C ALA A 70 -5.90 -14.63 -13.18
N HIS A 71 -6.23 -15.17 -12.01
CA HIS A 71 -6.68 -14.37 -10.87
C HIS A 71 -6.27 -14.99 -9.53
N THR A 72 -5.86 -14.14 -8.59
CA THR A 72 -5.84 -14.44 -7.16
C THR A 72 -6.99 -13.69 -6.49
N ARG A 73 -7.87 -14.43 -5.80
CA ARG A 73 -9.06 -13.86 -5.18
C ARG A 73 -8.83 -13.58 -3.71
N TRP A 74 -9.34 -12.43 -3.27
CA TRP A 74 -9.61 -12.09 -1.89
C TRP A 74 -11.12 -11.92 -1.73
N ALA A 75 -11.76 -12.79 -0.94
CA ALA A 75 -13.22 -12.86 -0.89
C ALA A 75 -13.85 -11.57 -0.37
N THR A 76 -14.68 -10.95 -1.20
CA THR A 76 -15.64 -9.91 -0.83
C THR A 76 -17.05 -10.46 -0.75
N HIS A 77 -17.41 -11.38 -1.68
CA HIS A 77 -18.69 -12.06 -1.78
C HIS A 77 -18.50 -13.58 -1.85
N GLY A 78 -19.18 -14.34 -1.00
CA GLY A 78 -19.12 -15.79 -0.96
C GLY A 78 -17.84 -16.35 -0.30
N ILE A 79 -18.00 -17.51 0.35
CA ILE A 79 -16.90 -18.20 1.05
C ILE A 79 -15.77 -18.63 0.10
N PRO A 80 -14.52 -18.75 0.57
CA PRO A 80 -13.44 -19.34 -0.20
C PRO A 80 -13.77 -20.76 -0.64
N SER A 81 -13.91 -20.96 -1.96
CA SER A 81 -14.19 -22.26 -2.58
C SER A 81 -13.82 -22.23 -4.06
N GLU A 82 -13.62 -23.39 -4.69
CA GLU A 82 -13.34 -23.47 -6.14
C GLU A 82 -14.49 -22.89 -6.98
N VAL A 83 -15.74 -23.02 -6.53
CA VAL A 83 -16.92 -22.48 -7.22
C VAL A 83 -16.89 -20.95 -7.25
N ASN A 84 -16.49 -20.34 -6.14
CA ASN A 84 -16.40 -18.89 -6.00
C ASN A 84 -15.05 -18.30 -6.47
N ALA A 85 -14.05 -19.14 -6.78
CA ALA A 85 -12.79 -18.68 -7.36
C ALA A 85 -12.99 -18.20 -8.81
N HIS A 86 -12.19 -17.21 -9.22
CA HIS A 86 -12.16 -16.74 -10.62
C HIS A 86 -11.19 -17.61 -11.45
N PRO A 87 -11.33 -17.61 -12.78
CA PRO A 87 -12.31 -16.93 -13.64
C PRO A 87 -13.73 -17.51 -13.58
N HIS A 88 -14.75 -16.67 -13.78
CA HIS A 88 -16.14 -17.13 -13.98
C HIS A 88 -16.46 -17.26 -15.47
N ILE A 89 -17.25 -18.27 -15.80
CA ILE A 89 -17.59 -18.61 -17.18
C ILE A 89 -19.10 -18.51 -17.38
N CYS A 90 -19.50 -17.86 -18.47
CA CYS A 90 -20.86 -17.89 -19.00
C CYS A 90 -20.81 -18.20 -20.50
N ASP A 91 -21.21 -19.42 -20.87
CA ASP A 91 -21.16 -19.99 -22.22
C ASP A 91 -19.76 -19.89 -22.88
N ASN A 92 -19.57 -18.95 -23.79
CA ASN A 92 -18.32 -18.75 -24.53
C ASN A 92 -17.36 -17.76 -23.85
N LEU A 93 -17.79 -17.05 -22.82
CA LEU A 93 -17.02 -15.98 -22.15
C LEU A 93 -16.40 -16.44 -20.86
N ALA A 94 -15.18 -16.02 -20.58
CA ALA A 94 -14.54 -16.14 -19.28
C ALA A 94 -14.04 -14.77 -18.78
N LEU A 95 -14.32 -14.44 -17.51
CA LEU A 95 -14.06 -13.14 -16.89
C LEU A 95 -13.35 -13.29 -15.55
N VAL A 96 -12.41 -12.40 -15.30
CA VAL A 96 -11.84 -12.12 -13.97
C VAL A 96 -12.13 -10.69 -13.56
N HIS A 97 -12.29 -10.44 -12.27
CA HIS A 97 -12.74 -9.18 -11.70
C HIS A 97 -12.04 -8.85 -10.39
N ASN A 98 -11.50 -7.67 -10.29
CA ASN A 98 -11.09 -7.00 -9.05
C ASN A 98 -12.07 -5.87 -8.79
N GLY A 99 -12.70 -5.84 -7.63
CA GLY A 99 -13.66 -4.80 -7.26
C GLY A 99 -14.94 -5.36 -6.67
N ILE A 100 -15.99 -4.55 -6.68
CA ILE A 100 -17.33 -4.90 -6.19
C ILE A 100 -18.38 -4.29 -7.12
N ILE A 101 -19.32 -5.10 -7.57
CA ILE A 101 -20.51 -4.65 -8.30
C ILE A 101 -21.67 -4.50 -7.30
N GLU A 102 -21.94 -3.26 -6.92
CA GLU A 102 -22.91 -2.95 -5.84
C GLU A 102 -24.34 -3.35 -6.17
N ASN A 103 -24.76 -3.17 -7.43
CA ASN A 103 -26.11 -3.49 -7.89
C ASN A 103 -26.26 -4.93 -8.46
N PHE A 104 -25.31 -5.84 -8.12
CA PHE A 104 -25.32 -7.21 -8.68
C PHE A 104 -26.59 -8.01 -8.34
N ALA A 105 -27.21 -7.74 -7.19
CA ALA A 105 -28.43 -8.45 -6.77
C ALA A 105 -29.62 -8.15 -7.71
N GLU A 106 -29.80 -6.88 -8.07
CA GLU A 106 -30.85 -6.44 -9.00
C GLU A 106 -30.60 -7.02 -10.40
N ILE A 107 -29.35 -6.97 -10.88
CA ILE A 107 -28.95 -7.53 -12.18
C ILE A 107 -29.18 -9.05 -12.20
N LYS A 108 -28.85 -9.74 -11.10
CA LYS A 108 -29.05 -11.19 -10.97
C LYS A 108 -30.51 -11.58 -11.09
N GLU A 109 -31.42 -10.86 -10.44
CA GLU A 109 -32.87 -11.11 -10.54
C GLU A 109 -33.37 -10.93 -11.99
N GLN A 110 -32.92 -9.90 -12.68
CA GLN A 110 -33.26 -9.67 -14.08
C GLN A 110 -32.76 -10.81 -14.98
N LEU A 111 -31.55 -11.28 -14.79
CA LEU A 111 -30.96 -12.38 -15.57
C LEU A 111 -31.64 -13.73 -15.27
N ILE A 112 -32.05 -13.98 -14.03
CA ILE A 112 -32.84 -15.17 -13.68
C ILE A 112 -34.17 -15.16 -14.44
N ALA A 113 -34.82 -14.01 -14.56
CA ALA A 113 -36.05 -13.88 -15.34
C ALA A 113 -35.82 -14.14 -16.86
N GLN A 114 -34.61 -13.99 -17.35
CA GLN A 114 -34.17 -14.32 -18.72
C GLN A 114 -33.67 -15.77 -18.86
N GLY A 115 -33.77 -16.60 -17.79
CA GLY A 115 -33.41 -18.01 -17.82
C GLY A 115 -31.97 -18.36 -17.43
N TYR A 116 -31.15 -17.37 -17.02
CA TYR A 116 -29.79 -17.62 -16.55
C TYR A 116 -29.78 -18.33 -15.19
N LYS A 117 -28.82 -19.22 -15.01
CA LYS A 117 -28.63 -19.99 -13.77
C LYS A 117 -27.25 -19.69 -13.21
N PHE A 118 -27.17 -19.42 -11.92
CA PHE A 118 -25.96 -19.07 -11.20
C PHE A 118 -25.47 -20.22 -10.31
N LYS A 119 -24.17 -20.48 -10.31
CA LYS A 119 -23.53 -21.54 -9.51
C LYS A 119 -22.78 -20.97 -8.31
N SER A 120 -22.23 -19.75 -8.46
CA SER A 120 -21.45 -19.08 -7.42
C SER A 120 -22.27 -18.05 -6.65
N GLN A 121 -21.65 -17.56 -5.59
CA GLN A 121 -22.18 -16.48 -4.76
C GLN A 121 -21.57 -15.11 -5.13
N THR A 122 -20.81 -15.05 -6.24
CA THR A 122 -20.03 -13.87 -6.60
C THR A 122 -20.80 -12.93 -7.52
N ASP A 123 -20.55 -11.64 -7.37
CA ASP A 123 -20.99 -10.59 -8.28
C ASP A 123 -20.38 -10.74 -9.68
N THR A 124 -19.18 -11.31 -9.78
CA THR A 124 -18.46 -11.53 -11.04
C THR A 124 -19.17 -12.53 -11.97
N GLU A 125 -19.77 -13.60 -11.43
CA GLU A 125 -20.59 -14.50 -12.26
C GLU A 125 -21.81 -13.78 -12.85
N VAL A 126 -22.40 -12.87 -12.08
CA VAL A 126 -23.50 -12.03 -12.54
C VAL A 126 -23.03 -11.11 -13.68
N LEU A 127 -21.86 -10.49 -13.53
CA LEU A 127 -21.31 -9.60 -14.54
C LEU A 127 -20.99 -10.33 -15.86
N VAL A 128 -20.34 -11.50 -15.84
CA VAL A 128 -20.07 -12.24 -17.09
C VAL A 128 -21.35 -12.70 -17.78
N CYS A 129 -22.38 -13.05 -17.00
CA CYS A 129 -23.69 -13.38 -17.57
C CYS A 129 -24.40 -12.14 -18.13
N LEU A 130 -24.24 -10.96 -17.55
CA LEU A 130 -24.76 -9.71 -18.10
C LEU A 130 -24.08 -9.37 -19.43
N ILE A 131 -22.75 -9.51 -19.52
CA ILE A 131 -22.01 -9.31 -20.77
C ILE A 131 -22.53 -10.29 -21.84
N HIS A 132 -22.71 -11.57 -21.50
CA HIS A 132 -23.26 -12.57 -22.41
C HIS A 132 -24.70 -12.23 -22.86
N TYR A 133 -25.55 -11.73 -21.96
CA TYR A 133 -26.90 -11.29 -22.29
C TYR A 133 -26.91 -10.16 -23.32
N HIS A 134 -26.02 -9.17 -23.16
CA HIS A 134 -25.86 -8.12 -24.15
C HIS A 134 -25.25 -8.63 -25.46
N LEU A 135 -24.33 -9.60 -25.41
CA LEU A 135 -23.74 -10.20 -26.61
C LEU A 135 -24.79 -10.86 -27.51
N GLN A 136 -25.84 -11.45 -26.93
CA GLN A 136 -26.94 -12.01 -27.72
C GLN A 136 -27.73 -10.94 -28.51
N LYS A 137 -27.57 -9.65 -28.19
CA LYS A 137 -28.31 -8.52 -28.76
C LYS A 137 -27.42 -7.53 -29.50
N SER A 138 -26.11 -7.69 -29.43
CA SER A 138 -25.13 -6.77 -29.99
C SER A 138 -24.43 -7.34 -31.21
N SER A 139 -23.87 -6.47 -32.05
CA SER A 139 -23.11 -6.84 -33.24
C SER A 139 -21.68 -7.32 -32.95
N SER A 140 -21.14 -6.97 -31.77
CA SER A 140 -19.77 -7.31 -31.36
C SER A 140 -19.66 -7.44 -29.84
N LEU A 141 -18.62 -8.17 -29.38
CA LEU A 141 -18.31 -8.28 -27.96
C LEU A 141 -17.96 -6.93 -27.32
N LEU A 142 -17.28 -6.03 -28.05
CA LEU A 142 -16.96 -4.69 -27.54
C LEU A 142 -18.24 -3.89 -27.23
N GLU A 143 -19.25 -3.92 -28.11
CA GLU A 143 -20.54 -3.26 -27.90
C GLU A 143 -21.28 -3.88 -26.69
N ALA A 144 -21.29 -5.22 -26.59
CA ALA A 144 -21.89 -5.94 -25.47
C ALA A 144 -21.20 -5.59 -24.14
N PHE A 145 -19.88 -5.53 -24.14
CA PHE A 145 -19.08 -5.20 -22.98
C PHE A 145 -19.38 -3.78 -22.51
N LYS A 146 -19.35 -2.79 -23.41
CA LYS A 146 -19.75 -1.41 -23.11
C LYS A 146 -21.15 -1.32 -22.53
N SER A 147 -22.12 -1.99 -23.13
CA SER A 147 -23.52 -1.97 -22.68
C SER A 147 -23.64 -2.52 -21.25
N ALA A 148 -22.95 -3.62 -20.95
CA ALA A 148 -22.94 -4.19 -19.61
C ALA A 148 -22.28 -3.23 -18.58
N LEU A 149 -21.15 -2.58 -18.95
CA LEU A 149 -20.45 -1.66 -18.06
C LEU A 149 -21.26 -0.40 -17.74
N ASN A 150 -22.11 0.07 -18.65
CA ASN A 150 -23.01 1.19 -18.41
C ASN A 150 -24.17 0.86 -17.43
N GLU A 151 -24.48 -0.41 -17.22
CA GLU A 151 -25.53 -0.84 -16.29
C GLU A 151 -25.00 -1.11 -14.87
N VAL A 152 -23.69 -1.39 -14.71
CA VAL A 152 -23.12 -1.72 -13.40
C VAL A 152 -22.76 -0.49 -12.58
N LYS A 153 -22.93 -0.60 -11.26
CA LYS A 153 -22.51 0.39 -10.28
C LYS A 153 -21.44 -0.24 -9.40
N GLY A 154 -20.41 0.54 -9.07
CA GLY A 154 -19.32 0.09 -8.20
C GLY A 154 -17.95 0.20 -8.87
N SER A 155 -16.96 -0.48 -8.29
CA SER A 155 -15.58 -0.46 -8.77
C SER A 155 -15.22 -1.77 -9.45
N PHE A 156 -14.47 -1.69 -10.56
CA PHE A 156 -13.99 -2.87 -11.26
C PHE A 156 -12.66 -2.68 -11.98
N GLY A 157 -11.85 -3.74 -12.00
CA GLY A 157 -10.79 -3.99 -12.96
C GLY A 157 -11.07 -5.36 -13.58
N LEU A 158 -11.23 -5.43 -14.90
CA LEU A 158 -11.76 -6.60 -15.60
C LEU A 158 -10.78 -7.09 -16.67
N ALA A 159 -10.68 -8.42 -16.82
CA ALA A 159 -10.13 -9.03 -18.02
C ALA A 159 -11.08 -10.13 -18.52
N LEU A 160 -11.39 -10.10 -19.81
CA LEU A 160 -12.40 -10.93 -20.49
C LEU A 160 -11.80 -11.59 -21.73
N ILE A 161 -12.10 -12.87 -21.92
CA ILE A 161 -11.76 -13.63 -23.14
C ILE A 161 -13.01 -14.33 -23.66
N ASP A 162 -13.06 -14.50 -25.01
CA ASP A 162 -14.13 -15.21 -25.71
C ASP A 162 -13.55 -16.38 -26.50
N LYS A 163 -14.05 -17.61 -26.28
CA LYS A 163 -13.60 -18.78 -27.06
C LYS A 163 -13.88 -18.68 -28.56
N ASN A 164 -14.84 -17.82 -28.95
CA ASN A 164 -15.18 -17.60 -30.35
C ASN A 164 -14.28 -16.56 -31.04
N ASP A 165 -13.54 -15.78 -30.23
CA ASP A 165 -12.49 -14.85 -30.68
C ASP A 165 -11.19 -15.08 -29.88
N PRO A 166 -10.44 -16.16 -30.19
CA PRO A 166 -9.29 -16.58 -29.40
C PRO A 166 -8.05 -15.70 -29.58
N ASN A 167 -8.14 -14.59 -30.31
CA ASN A 167 -7.05 -13.67 -30.58
C ASN A 167 -7.20 -12.31 -29.89
N THR A 168 -8.31 -12.09 -29.18
CA THR A 168 -8.62 -10.80 -28.59
C THR A 168 -8.83 -10.90 -27.08
N LEU A 169 -8.09 -10.09 -26.33
CA LEU A 169 -8.19 -9.93 -24.90
C LEU A 169 -8.83 -8.56 -24.60
N TYR A 170 -9.90 -8.55 -23.83
CA TYR A 170 -10.61 -7.34 -23.44
C TYR A 170 -10.30 -6.99 -21.99
N ALA A 171 -10.20 -5.69 -21.71
CA ALA A 171 -10.03 -5.18 -20.35
C ALA A 171 -10.89 -3.94 -20.12
N ALA A 172 -11.27 -3.68 -18.88
CA ALA A 172 -11.93 -2.43 -18.50
C ALA A 172 -11.57 -2.05 -17.08
N ARG A 173 -11.57 -0.75 -16.80
CA ARG A 173 -11.24 -0.20 -15.50
C ARG A 173 -12.24 0.86 -15.04
N SER A 174 -12.64 0.75 -13.77
CA SER A 174 -13.26 1.81 -12.96
C SER A 174 -12.96 1.54 -11.49
N GLY A 175 -12.27 2.45 -10.79
CA GLY A 175 -11.87 2.30 -9.39
C GLY A 175 -10.66 1.38 -9.18
N SER A 176 -10.74 0.10 -9.55
CA SER A 176 -9.64 -0.86 -9.34
C SER A 176 -8.53 -0.70 -10.39
N PRO A 177 -7.24 -0.69 -9.99
CA PRO A 177 -6.13 -0.46 -10.93
C PRO A 177 -6.00 -1.59 -11.94
N LEU A 178 -5.74 -1.21 -13.21
CA LEU A 178 -5.45 -2.11 -14.30
C LEU A 178 -4.49 -1.45 -15.29
N ILE A 179 -3.49 -2.20 -15.75
CA ILE A 179 -2.46 -1.74 -16.68
C ILE A 179 -2.33 -2.70 -17.84
N ILE A 180 -1.82 -2.18 -18.94
CA ILE A 180 -1.46 -2.95 -20.13
C ILE A 180 0.06 -2.99 -20.24
N GLY A 181 0.64 -4.18 -20.45
CA GLY A 181 2.05 -4.38 -20.74
C GLY A 181 2.25 -4.61 -22.24
N LEU A 182 3.19 -3.88 -22.83
CA LEU A 182 3.52 -4.00 -24.26
C LEU A 182 4.71 -4.94 -24.45
N GLY A 183 4.50 -6.06 -25.15
CA GLY A 183 5.55 -6.98 -25.57
C GLY A 183 5.90 -6.86 -27.06
N ILE A 184 6.60 -7.84 -27.58
CA ILE A 184 6.92 -7.97 -29.01
C ILE A 184 6.18 -9.20 -29.53
N GLY A 185 5.11 -8.99 -30.33
CA GLY A 185 4.20 -10.06 -30.77
C GLY A 185 3.37 -10.68 -29.62
N GLU A 186 3.25 -9.97 -28.53
CA GLU A 186 2.45 -10.34 -27.36
C GLU A 186 2.08 -9.09 -26.55
N ASN A 187 0.91 -9.10 -25.93
CA ASN A 187 0.45 -8.03 -25.06
C ASN A 187 -0.20 -8.61 -23.79
N PHE A 188 -0.16 -7.82 -22.73
CA PHE A 188 -0.49 -8.27 -21.38
C PHE A 188 -1.42 -7.31 -20.67
N ILE A 189 -2.16 -7.83 -19.69
CA ILE A 189 -2.93 -7.05 -18.73
C ILE A 189 -2.49 -7.48 -17.33
N ALA A 190 -2.36 -6.55 -16.41
CA ALA A 190 -2.21 -6.88 -14.99
C ALA A 190 -2.80 -5.79 -14.09
N SER A 191 -3.10 -6.16 -12.86
CA SER A 191 -3.51 -5.21 -11.83
C SER A 191 -2.33 -4.46 -11.19
N ASP A 192 -1.09 -4.88 -11.50
CA ASP A 192 0.14 -4.25 -11.01
C ASP A 192 1.32 -4.52 -11.96
N THR A 193 2.20 -3.53 -12.13
CA THR A 193 3.40 -3.64 -12.98
C THR A 193 4.33 -4.77 -12.56
N LEU A 194 4.41 -5.08 -11.26
CA LEU A 194 5.26 -6.15 -10.71
C LEU A 194 4.98 -7.52 -11.32
N ALA A 195 3.74 -7.79 -11.71
CA ALA A 195 3.36 -9.05 -12.37
C ALA A 195 4.05 -9.22 -13.73
N LEU A 196 4.29 -8.13 -14.44
CA LEU A 196 4.71 -8.12 -15.85
C LEU A 196 6.19 -7.73 -16.05
N LEU A 197 6.90 -7.26 -15.02
CA LEU A 197 8.32 -6.86 -15.14
C LEU A 197 9.24 -7.93 -15.76
N PRO A 198 9.01 -9.25 -15.60
CA PRO A 198 9.81 -10.27 -16.30
C PRO A 198 9.63 -10.31 -17.80
N VAL A 199 8.51 -9.80 -18.32
CA VAL A 199 8.16 -9.88 -19.75
C VAL A 199 8.17 -8.53 -20.45
N THR A 200 7.95 -7.43 -19.73
CA THR A 200 8.00 -6.07 -20.29
C THR A 200 8.23 -5.01 -19.22
N ARG A 201 8.84 -3.88 -19.64
CA ARG A 201 8.95 -2.64 -18.83
C ARG A 201 8.12 -1.49 -19.41
N ARG A 202 7.38 -1.73 -20.51
CA ARG A 202 6.59 -0.72 -21.22
C ARG A 202 5.13 -0.89 -20.87
N PHE A 203 4.51 0.15 -20.30
CA PHE A 203 3.16 0.09 -19.77
C PHE A 203 2.27 1.21 -20.29
N ILE A 204 0.98 0.92 -20.43
CA ILE A 204 -0.11 1.88 -20.55
C ILE A 204 -0.98 1.74 -19.32
N PHE A 205 -1.23 2.84 -18.61
CA PHE A 205 -2.12 2.88 -17.46
C PHE A 205 -3.53 3.25 -17.94
N LEU A 206 -4.49 2.35 -17.68
CA LEU A 206 -5.90 2.67 -17.94
C LEU A 206 -6.42 3.68 -16.90
N GLU A 207 -7.29 4.57 -17.35
CA GLU A 207 -7.99 5.55 -16.53
C GLU A 207 -9.44 5.12 -16.25
N GLU A 208 -10.17 5.93 -15.50
CA GLU A 208 -11.55 5.65 -15.13
C GLU A 208 -12.46 5.57 -16.36
N GLY A 209 -13.25 4.50 -16.46
CA GLY A 209 -14.19 4.30 -17.57
C GLY A 209 -13.54 3.87 -18.88
N GLU A 210 -12.25 3.50 -18.89
CA GLU A 210 -11.58 3.06 -20.10
C GLU A 210 -11.72 1.56 -20.33
N ILE A 211 -11.87 1.21 -21.62
CA ILE A 211 -11.93 -0.15 -22.15
C ILE A 211 -10.76 -0.36 -23.10
N ALA A 212 -10.04 -1.47 -22.95
CA ALA A 212 -8.96 -1.84 -23.84
C ALA A 212 -9.26 -3.13 -24.60
N VAL A 213 -8.83 -3.16 -25.86
CA VAL A 213 -8.91 -4.33 -26.74
C VAL A 213 -7.49 -4.63 -27.21
N LEU A 214 -6.98 -5.80 -26.85
CA LEU A 214 -5.61 -6.23 -27.11
C LEU A 214 -5.58 -7.44 -28.01
N THR A 215 -4.72 -7.37 -29.04
CA THR A 215 -4.30 -8.53 -29.85
C THR A 215 -2.80 -8.70 -29.74
N THR A 216 -2.21 -9.67 -30.40
CA THR A 216 -0.75 -9.82 -30.49
C THR A 216 -0.05 -8.65 -31.20
N GLU A 217 -0.77 -7.90 -32.03
CA GLU A 217 -0.21 -6.87 -32.90
C GLU A 217 -0.65 -5.46 -32.52
N SER A 218 -1.77 -5.30 -31.82
CA SER A 218 -2.39 -4.01 -31.56
C SER A 218 -2.97 -3.87 -30.16
N ILE A 219 -2.99 -2.64 -29.66
CA ILE A 219 -3.68 -2.20 -28.46
C ILE A 219 -4.55 -1.00 -28.85
N LYS A 220 -5.83 -1.07 -28.54
CA LYS A 220 -6.78 0.04 -28.71
C LYS A 220 -7.47 0.30 -27.39
N VAL A 221 -7.56 1.57 -27.02
CA VAL A 221 -8.24 2.01 -25.80
C VAL A 221 -9.42 2.90 -26.20
N TYR A 222 -10.55 2.69 -25.55
CA TYR A 222 -11.80 3.40 -25.81
C TYR A 222 -12.35 3.97 -24.51
N ASP A 223 -13.08 5.08 -24.58
CA ASP A 223 -13.99 5.51 -23.52
C ASP A 223 -15.31 4.73 -23.56
N LEU A 224 -16.18 4.95 -22.57
CA LEU A 224 -17.51 4.32 -22.52
C LEU A 224 -18.44 4.78 -23.67
N ASP A 225 -18.19 5.94 -24.27
CA ASP A 225 -18.93 6.42 -25.44
C ASP A 225 -18.46 5.73 -26.74
N GLY A 226 -17.26 5.10 -26.71
CA GLY A 226 -16.66 4.35 -27.81
C GLY A 226 -15.69 5.15 -28.67
N ASN A 227 -15.26 6.32 -28.21
CA ASN A 227 -14.20 7.06 -28.85
C ASN A 227 -12.85 6.39 -28.59
N GLU A 228 -12.03 6.19 -29.63
CA GLU A 228 -10.68 5.66 -29.49
C GLU A 228 -9.76 6.73 -28.87
N LEU A 229 -9.05 6.34 -27.80
CA LEU A 229 -8.17 7.22 -27.03
C LEU A 229 -6.71 6.94 -27.35
N HIS A 230 -5.92 7.99 -27.49
CA HIS A 230 -4.47 7.86 -27.57
C HIS A 230 -3.87 7.83 -26.15
N LYS A 231 -3.01 6.85 -25.88
CA LYS A 231 -2.39 6.65 -24.55
C LYS A 231 -0.86 6.68 -24.65
N ASP A 232 -0.24 7.36 -23.70
CA ASP A 232 1.21 7.39 -23.57
C ASP A 232 1.75 6.08 -23.00
N ILE A 233 2.91 5.67 -23.52
CA ILE A 233 3.65 4.51 -23.02
C ILE A 233 4.64 5.01 -21.97
N VAL A 234 4.53 4.46 -20.76
CA VAL A 234 5.43 4.72 -19.63
C VAL A 234 6.42 3.58 -19.50
N GLU A 235 7.71 3.87 -19.47
CA GLU A 235 8.75 2.89 -19.18
C GLU A 235 9.05 2.84 -17.68
N SER A 236 9.08 1.62 -17.12
CA SER A 236 9.37 1.41 -15.70
C SER A 236 10.85 1.29 -15.44
N ASP A 237 11.36 2.06 -14.48
CA ASP A 237 12.74 2.00 -14.00
C ASP A 237 12.98 0.83 -13.03
N MET A 238 11.94 0.06 -12.67
CA MET A 238 12.05 -1.05 -11.72
C MET A 238 12.79 -2.23 -12.35
N ASP A 239 13.70 -2.83 -11.55
CA ASP A 239 14.39 -4.06 -11.93
C ASP A 239 13.70 -5.30 -11.33
N ALA A 240 13.56 -6.36 -12.12
CA ALA A 240 13.00 -7.63 -11.67
C ALA A 240 13.84 -8.29 -10.55
N GLU A 241 15.16 -8.01 -10.49
CA GLU A 241 16.04 -8.50 -9.43
C GLU A 241 15.81 -7.81 -8.09
N SER A 242 15.37 -6.55 -8.10
CA SER A 242 15.07 -5.80 -6.87
C SER A 242 13.93 -6.41 -6.05
N ILE A 243 13.10 -7.24 -6.68
CA ILE A 243 11.94 -7.93 -6.09
C ILE A 243 12.36 -9.24 -5.40
N SER A 244 13.57 -9.75 -5.60
CA SER A 244 14.02 -10.99 -4.96
C SER A 244 14.28 -10.79 -3.46
N LYS A 245 14.11 -11.85 -2.64
CA LYS A 245 14.45 -11.80 -1.21
C LYS A 245 15.95 -11.67 -0.95
N GLY A 246 16.79 -12.05 -1.92
CA GLY A 246 18.23 -12.12 -1.71
C GLY A 246 18.60 -13.08 -0.56
N PRO A 247 19.52 -12.70 0.33
CA PRO A 247 19.96 -13.52 1.45
C PRO A 247 18.99 -13.56 2.64
N TYR A 248 17.92 -12.78 2.61
CA TYR A 248 17.00 -12.62 3.73
C TYR A 248 15.94 -13.74 3.76
N ARG A 249 15.53 -14.09 4.97
CA ARG A 249 14.49 -15.11 5.19
C ARG A 249 13.10 -14.63 4.73
N HIS A 250 12.79 -13.33 4.95
CA HIS A 250 11.51 -12.71 4.67
C HIS A 250 11.71 -11.38 3.91
N TYR A 251 10.70 -10.97 3.13
CA TYR A 251 10.71 -9.65 2.49
C TYR A 251 10.75 -8.52 3.53
N MET A 252 9.95 -8.61 4.58
CA MET A 252 9.96 -7.61 5.63
C MET A 252 11.35 -7.45 6.26
N GLN A 253 12.08 -8.55 6.50
CA GLN A 253 13.45 -8.48 6.99
C GLN A 253 14.33 -7.71 6.02
N LYS A 254 14.30 -8.07 4.74
CA LYS A 254 15.03 -7.36 3.68
C LYS A 254 14.72 -5.87 3.70
N GLU A 255 13.44 -5.53 3.75
CA GLU A 255 12.94 -4.15 3.69
C GLU A 255 13.31 -3.32 4.94
N ILE A 256 13.41 -3.94 6.12
CA ILE A 256 13.96 -3.32 7.32
C ILE A 256 15.45 -2.99 7.12
N TYR A 257 16.24 -3.94 6.60
CA TYR A 257 17.67 -3.76 6.36
C TYR A 257 17.99 -2.88 5.16
N GLU A 258 17.07 -2.68 4.23
CA GLU A 258 17.21 -1.75 3.11
C GLU A 258 16.95 -0.29 3.48
N GLN A 259 16.52 0.03 4.70
CA GLN A 259 16.18 1.41 5.09
C GLN A 259 17.32 2.40 4.90
N PRO A 260 18.59 2.12 5.26
CA PRO A 260 19.69 3.03 4.97
C PRO A 260 19.80 3.40 3.49
N GLN A 261 19.72 2.40 2.61
CA GLN A 261 19.76 2.60 1.16
C GLN A 261 18.50 3.31 0.64
N SER A 262 17.33 2.99 1.16
CA SER A 262 16.06 3.63 0.77
C SER A 262 16.03 5.11 1.17
N LEU A 263 16.54 5.45 2.35
CA LEU A 263 16.71 6.83 2.81
C LEU A 263 17.72 7.59 1.94
N GLN A 264 18.84 6.95 1.58
CA GLN A 264 19.80 7.52 0.65
C GLN A 264 19.18 7.78 -0.73
N ASN A 265 18.41 6.83 -1.27
CA ASN A 265 17.72 6.98 -2.55
C ASN A 265 16.67 8.12 -2.51
N THR A 266 16.00 8.28 -1.36
CA THR A 266 15.08 9.40 -1.13
C THR A 266 15.80 10.73 -1.22
N LEU A 267 17.05 10.83 -0.76
CA LEU A 267 17.85 12.05 -0.80
C LEU A 267 18.53 12.30 -2.14
N LEU A 268 18.69 11.28 -2.97
CA LEU A 268 19.46 11.34 -4.21
C LEU A 268 18.91 12.41 -5.17
N GLY A 269 19.75 13.39 -5.51
CA GLY A 269 19.42 14.50 -6.42
C GLY A 269 18.57 15.61 -5.79
N ARG A 270 18.26 15.52 -4.48
CA ARG A 270 17.42 16.50 -3.77
C ARG A 270 18.20 17.55 -3.00
N LEU A 271 19.36 17.17 -2.48
CA LEU A 271 20.23 18.10 -1.73
C LEU A 271 21.20 18.81 -2.68
N ARG A 272 21.16 20.14 -2.69
CA ARG A 272 22.08 21.00 -3.47
C ARG A 272 22.82 21.96 -2.52
N GLY A 273 24.03 21.59 -2.08
CA GLY A 273 24.69 22.32 -1.01
C GLY A 273 23.84 22.34 0.25
N ASP A 274 23.66 23.48 0.86
CA ASP A 274 22.85 23.67 2.07
C ASP A 274 21.35 23.88 1.77
N ASP A 275 20.86 23.33 0.65
CA ASP A 275 19.51 23.58 0.19
C ASP A 275 18.85 22.33 -0.39
N ILE A 276 17.52 22.37 -0.46
CA ILE A 276 16.69 21.35 -1.11
C ILE A 276 16.27 21.86 -2.49
N SER A 277 16.52 21.06 -3.53
CA SER A 277 16.08 21.37 -4.88
C SER A 277 14.56 21.43 -4.98
N LEU A 278 14.00 22.45 -5.61
CA LEU A 278 12.56 22.57 -5.88
C LEU A 278 12.03 21.43 -6.75
N GLU A 279 12.87 20.89 -7.65
CA GLU A 279 12.53 19.72 -8.48
C GLU A 279 12.21 18.46 -7.68
N THR A 280 12.45 18.49 -6.36
CA THR A 280 12.09 17.44 -5.40
C THR A 280 10.57 17.17 -5.39
N VAL A 281 9.77 18.22 -5.55
CA VAL A 281 8.32 18.13 -5.69
C VAL A 281 7.94 18.47 -7.13
N VAL A 282 7.34 17.53 -7.81
CA VAL A 282 6.93 17.72 -9.20
C VAL A 282 5.77 18.71 -9.27
N GLY A 283 5.88 19.69 -10.16
CA GLY A 283 4.81 20.66 -10.44
C GLY A 283 4.85 21.96 -9.64
N ILE A 284 5.84 22.17 -8.73
CA ILE A 284 5.92 23.41 -7.95
C ILE A 284 6.90 24.43 -8.54
N ASP A 285 6.72 25.69 -8.16
CA ASP A 285 7.64 26.82 -8.34
C ASP A 285 8.06 27.45 -7.00
N GLU A 286 8.84 28.53 -7.05
CA GLU A 286 9.35 29.24 -5.88
C GLU A 286 8.28 29.91 -5.01
N ASN A 287 7.04 30.03 -5.49
CA ASN A 287 5.96 30.74 -4.82
C ASN A 287 4.77 29.87 -4.46
N THR A 288 4.81 28.60 -4.86
CA THR A 288 3.66 27.67 -4.78
C THR A 288 3.03 27.62 -3.38
N PHE A 289 3.84 27.64 -2.32
CA PHE A 289 3.37 27.50 -0.95
C PHE A 289 3.28 28.83 -0.17
N LYS A 290 3.65 29.97 -0.76
CA LYS A 290 3.67 31.27 -0.05
C LYS A 290 2.32 31.64 0.57
N ASP A 291 1.24 31.39 -0.14
CA ASP A 291 -0.11 31.75 0.30
C ASP A 291 -0.85 30.62 1.02
N ILE A 292 -0.19 29.50 1.30
CA ILE A 292 -0.82 28.40 2.03
C ILE A 292 -0.91 28.75 3.52
N ASP A 293 -2.12 28.73 4.09
CA ASP A 293 -2.40 29.10 5.49
C ASP A 293 -2.80 27.90 6.35
N SER A 294 -3.17 26.80 5.73
CA SER A 294 -3.49 25.54 6.43
C SER A 294 -3.17 24.33 5.56
N ILE A 295 -2.88 23.22 6.21
CA ILE A 295 -2.62 21.93 5.58
C ILE A 295 -3.58 20.89 6.15
N GLN A 296 -4.25 20.15 5.27
CA GLN A 296 -5.03 18.98 5.62
C GLN A 296 -4.31 17.74 5.08
N ILE A 297 -3.83 16.88 5.96
CA ILE A 297 -3.24 15.57 5.59
C ILE A 297 -4.30 14.50 5.75
N VAL A 298 -4.44 13.63 4.76
CA VAL A 298 -5.38 12.50 4.78
C VAL A 298 -4.67 11.24 4.32
N ALA A 299 -4.76 10.18 5.14
CA ALA A 299 -4.10 8.91 4.87
C ALA A 299 -4.73 7.75 5.67
N CYS A 300 -4.29 6.51 5.41
CA CYS A 300 -4.69 5.30 6.13
C CYS A 300 -3.49 4.63 6.82
N GLY A 301 -3.73 3.95 7.95
CA GLY A 301 -2.78 3.07 8.62
C GLY A 301 -1.41 3.71 8.88
N THR A 302 -0.35 3.03 8.47
CA THR A 302 1.05 3.49 8.59
C THR A 302 1.26 4.90 8.02
N SER A 303 0.67 5.21 6.86
CA SER A 303 0.75 6.55 6.24
C SER A 303 0.04 7.62 7.08
N TYR A 304 -1.05 7.28 7.78
CA TYR A 304 -1.69 8.18 8.74
C TYR A 304 -0.77 8.49 9.92
N HIS A 305 -0.05 7.48 10.46
CA HIS A 305 0.94 7.71 11.51
C HIS A 305 2.10 8.59 11.02
N ALA A 306 2.54 8.43 9.77
CA ALA A 306 3.53 9.34 9.17
C ALA A 306 2.99 10.79 9.12
N GLY A 307 1.74 10.97 8.72
CA GLY A 307 1.08 12.28 8.73
C GLY A 307 1.05 12.92 10.12
N LEU A 308 0.78 12.13 11.17
CA LEU A 308 0.81 12.63 12.55
C LEU A 308 2.19 13.16 12.96
N VAL A 309 3.29 12.48 12.57
CA VAL A 309 4.65 13.00 12.76
C VAL A 309 4.87 14.25 11.92
N GLY A 310 4.48 14.23 10.65
CA GLY A 310 4.60 15.34 9.71
C GLY A 310 3.94 16.62 10.22
N ARG A 311 2.83 16.51 10.95
CA ARG A 311 2.17 17.65 11.60
C ARG A 311 3.11 18.40 12.55
N TYR A 312 3.87 17.68 13.39
CA TYR A 312 4.83 18.31 14.30
C TYR A 312 5.88 19.13 13.55
N TRP A 313 6.47 18.56 12.49
CA TRP A 313 7.48 19.25 11.68
C TRP A 313 6.88 20.43 10.90
N LEU A 314 5.74 20.23 10.24
CA LEU A 314 5.08 21.29 9.47
C LEU A 314 4.69 22.48 10.38
N GLU A 315 4.06 22.24 11.52
CA GLU A 315 3.70 23.31 12.44
C GLU A 315 4.94 24.02 13.01
N ALA A 316 5.97 23.27 13.44
CA ALA A 316 7.17 23.84 14.02
C ALA A 316 8.02 24.65 13.02
N LEU A 317 8.18 24.17 11.80
CA LEU A 317 9.07 24.77 10.81
C LEU A 317 8.37 25.83 9.93
N THR A 318 7.06 25.68 9.72
CA THR A 318 6.34 26.57 8.79
C THR A 318 5.37 27.55 9.45
N GLY A 319 4.99 27.29 10.70
CA GLY A 319 3.94 28.05 11.39
C GLY A 319 2.53 27.83 10.81
N ILE A 320 2.35 26.84 9.93
CA ILE A 320 1.06 26.55 9.28
C ILE A 320 0.29 25.54 10.11
N SER A 321 -0.96 25.87 10.47
CA SER A 321 -1.88 24.94 11.13
C SER A 321 -2.09 23.68 10.26
N THR A 322 -1.73 22.53 10.79
CA THR A 322 -1.78 21.24 10.08
C THR A 322 -2.74 20.28 10.79
N ASN A 323 -3.72 19.78 10.07
CA ASN A 323 -4.64 18.76 10.55
C ASN A 323 -4.37 17.42 9.85
N VAL A 324 -4.59 16.31 10.56
CA VAL A 324 -4.34 14.94 10.02
C VAL A 324 -5.56 14.09 10.34
N GLU A 325 -6.11 13.45 9.31
CA GLU A 325 -7.30 12.61 9.45
C GLU A 325 -7.16 11.28 8.74
N ILE A 326 -7.86 10.27 9.24
CA ILE A 326 -8.01 8.97 8.60
C ILE A 326 -8.91 9.13 7.37
N ALA A 327 -8.49 8.58 6.24
CA ALA A 327 -9.17 8.80 4.97
C ALA A 327 -10.61 8.26 4.96
N SER A 328 -10.88 7.10 5.56
CA SER A 328 -12.24 6.53 5.66
C SER A 328 -13.20 7.44 6.43
N GLU A 329 -12.71 8.20 7.42
CA GLU A 329 -13.53 9.12 8.21
C GLU A 329 -13.69 10.49 7.54
N TYR A 330 -12.61 10.99 6.89
CA TYR A 330 -12.63 12.26 6.19
C TYR A 330 -13.69 12.30 5.09
N ARG A 331 -13.80 11.24 4.29
CA ARG A 331 -14.67 11.19 3.10
C ARG A 331 -16.17 11.26 3.41
N TYR A 332 -16.61 10.93 4.63
CA TYR A 332 -18.03 10.89 5.00
C TYR A 332 -18.48 12.04 5.90
N ARG A 333 -17.56 12.86 6.38
CA ARG A 333 -17.92 14.03 7.15
C ARG A 333 -17.99 15.29 6.30
N LYS A 334 -18.79 16.26 6.71
CA LYS A 334 -18.79 17.60 6.12
C LYS A 334 -17.58 18.38 6.65
N ALA A 335 -16.47 18.36 5.91
CA ALA A 335 -15.27 19.12 6.26
C ALA A 335 -15.47 20.63 6.06
N VAL A 336 -14.89 21.43 6.96
CA VAL A 336 -14.78 22.88 6.79
C VAL A 336 -13.42 23.19 6.21
N VAL A 337 -13.40 23.59 4.94
CA VAL A 337 -12.17 23.93 4.23
C VAL A 337 -11.84 25.40 4.46
N ARG A 338 -10.64 25.68 4.99
CA ARG A 338 -10.14 27.05 5.14
C ARG A 338 -9.67 27.57 3.79
N LYS A 339 -9.75 28.88 3.59
CA LYS A 339 -9.16 29.53 2.41
C LYS A 339 -7.66 29.23 2.36
N ASN A 340 -7.12 29.07 1.16
CA ASN A 340 -5.71 28.76 0.93
C ASN A 340 -5.20 27.45 1.61
N SER A 341 -6.05 26.44 1.73
CA SER A 341 -5.66 25.14 2.25
C SER A 341 -4.97 24.28 1.19
N LEU A 342 -3.88 23.60 1.58
CA LEU A 342 -3.25 22.53 0.82
C LEU A 342 -3.81 21.19 1.30
N PHE A 343 -4.27 20.36 0.37
CA PHE A 343 -4.67 18.99 0.64
C PHE A 343 -3.50 18.04 0.37
N VAL A 344 -3.08 17.28 1.37
CA VAL A 344 -1.94 16.36 1.24
C VAL A 344 -2.42 14.93 1.46
N THR A 345 -2.13 14.05 0.51
CA THR A 345 -2.35 12.61 0.64
C THR A 345 -1.02 11.88 0.79
N ILE A 346 -1.01 10.82 1.59
CA ILE A 346 0.17 9.96 1.78
C ILE A 346 -0.25 8.52 1.51
N SER A 347 0.46 7.84 0.59
CA SER A 347 0.21 6.44 0.26
C SER A 347 1.47 5.78 -0.29
N GLN A 348 1.76 4.55 0.12
CA GLN A 348 2.85 3.78 -0.47
C GLN A 348 2.50 3.37 -1.91
N SER A 349 1.32 2.80 -2.13
CA SER A 349 0.88 2.29 -3.44
C SER A 349 0.31 3.36 -4.37
N GLY A 350 -0.24 4.44 -3.79
CA GLY A 350 -1.01 5.44 -4.53
C GLY A 350 -2.37 4.96 -5.06
N GLU A 351 -2.83 3.79 -4.58
CA GLU A 351 -4.08 3.13 -5.03
C GLU A 351 -5.02 2.81 -3.85
N THR A 352 -4.80 3.38 -2.67
CA THR A 352 -5.68 3.18 -1.51
C THR A 352 -7.03 3.83 -1.75
N ALA A 353 -8.10 3.04 -1.77
CA ALA A 353 -9.44 3.48 -2.17
C ALA A 353 -9.93 4.70 -1.38
N ASP A 354 -9.90 4.64 -0.04
CA ASP A 354 -10.34 5.76 0.79
C ASP A 354 -9.53 7.03 0.59
N THR A 355 -8.20 6.90 0.41
CA THR A 355 -7.32 8.05 0.18
C THR A 355 -7.60 8.69 -1.17
N LEU A 356 -7.83 7.88 -2.21
CA LEU A 356 -8.18 8.36 -3.55
C LEU A 356 -9.56 9.03 -3.56
N ALA A 357 -10.55 8.41 -2.93
CA ALA A 357 -11.87 9.01 -2.79
C ALA A 357 -11.84 10.33 -2.01
N SER A 358 -11.00 10.43 -0.97
CA SER A 358 -10.78 11.67 -0.23
C SER A 358 -10.15 12.77 -1.08
N LEU A 359 -9.19 12.42 -1.96
CA LEU A 359 -8.59 13.38 -2.91
C LEU A 359 -9.64 13.90 -3.89
N ARG A 360 -10.48 13.02 -4.44
CA ARG A 360 -11.57 13.40 -5.37
C ARG A 360 -12.57 14.32 -4.70
N LEU A 361 -12.99 13.98 -3.47
CA LEU A 361 -13.85 14.84 -2.66
C LEU A 361 -13.21 16.21 -2.39
N ALA A 362 -11.91 16.25 -2.07
CA ALA A 362 -11.20 17.50 -1.81
C ALA A 362 -11.17 18.43 -3.04
N LYS A 363 -11.09 17.90 -4.24
CA LYS A 363 -11.18 18.69 -5.49
C LYS A 363 -12.53 19.40 -5.63
N GLU A 364 -13.61 18.84 -5.08
CA GLU A 364 -14.96 19.44 -5.05
C GLU A 364 -15.11 20.47 -3.92
N GLN A 365 -14.24 20.43 -2.91
CA GLN A 365 -14.35 21.19 -1.66
C GLN A 365 -13.55 22.52 -1.62
N ASN A 366 -13.06 23.04 -2.73
CA ASN A 366 -12.33 24.31 -2.81
C ASN A 366 -10.98 24.35 -2.09
N TYR A 367 -10.26 23.23 -1.93
CA TYR A 367 -8.85 23.27 -1.59
C TYR A 367 -8.08 24.00 -2.69
N LYS A 368 -7.08 24.80 -2.30
CA LYS A 368 -6.30 25.59 -3.25
C LYS A 368 -5.50 24.72 -4.19
N LYS A 369 -4.90 23.65 -3.65
CA LYS A 369 -4.08 22.68 -4.36
C LYS A 369 -4.07 21.35 -3.61
N SER A 370 -3.69 20.29 -4.33
CA SER A 370 -3.47 18.96 -3.81
C SER A 370 -2.02 18.49 -4.04
N LEU A 371 -1.45 17.79 -3.06
CA LEU A 371 -0.13 17.18 -3.13
C LEU A 371 -0.21 15.73 -2.67
N CYS A 372 0.41 14.80 -3.40
CA CYS A 372 0.57 13.44 -2.92
C CYS A 372 2.02 13.12 -2.57
N ILE A 373 2.23 12.42 -1.45
CA ILE A 373 3.49 11.75 -1.10
C ILE A 373 3.31 10.28 -1.43
N CYS A 374 4.00 9.79 -2.46
CA CYS A 374 3.76 8.45 -3.00
C CYS A 374 5.06 7.76 -3.40
N ASN A 375 5.08 6.41 -3.37
CA ASN A 375 6.25 5.65 -3.81
C ASN A 375 6.13 5.17 -5.26
N VAL A 376 4.90 4.92 -5.75
CA VAL A 376 4.66 4.33 -7.07
C VAL A 376 4.38 5.41 -8.10
N ASN A 377 5.30 5.57 -9.06
CA ASN A 377 5.10 6.43 -10.22
C ASN A 377 3.95 5.88 -11.09
N GLY A 378 3.13 6.79 -11.63
CA GLY A 378 1.99 6.43 -12.48
C GLY A 378 0.75 5.91 -11.73
N SER A 379 0.76 5.87 -10.38
CA SER A 379 -0.43 5.52 -9.59
C SER A 379 -1.55 6.56 -9.71
N SER A 380 -2.77 6.17 -9.34
CA SER A 380 -3.96 7.04 -9.43
C SER A 380 -3.80 8.34 -8.63
N LEU A 381 -3.30 8.26 -7.38
CA LEU A 381 -3.04 9.45 -6.57
C LEU A 381 -2.05 10.41 -7.25
N VAL A 382 -0.99 9.88 -7.88
CA VAL A 382 0.01 10.68 -8.60
C VAL A 382 -0.62 11.40 -9.79
N ARG A 383 -1.39 10.68 -10.61
CA ARG A 383 -2.05 11.28 -11.78
C ARG A 383 -3.12 12.29 -11.45
N GLU A 384 -3.80 12.11 -10.33
CA GLU A 384 -4.91 12.96 -9.92
C GLU A 384 -4.50 14.13 -9.01
N SER A 385 -3.29 14.19 -8.48
CA SER A 385 -2.81 15.31 -7.66
C SER A 385 -2.18 16.42 -8.49
N ASP A 386 -2.27 17.69 -8.02
CA ASP A 386 -1.58 18.81 -8.66
C ASP A 386 -0.06 18.69 -8.52
N PHE A 387 0.42 18.20 -7.37
CA PHE A 387 1.84 18.08 -7.03
C PHE A 387 2.16 16.70 -6.51
N THR A 388 3.40 16.25 -6.77
CA THR A 388 3.85 14.93 -6.31
C THR A 388 5.23 15.00 -5.68
N LEU A 389 5.37 14.37 -4.52
CA LEU A 389 6.64 14.10 -3.85
C LEU A 389 6.85 12.59 -3.76
N PHE A 390 7.75 12.06 -4.59
CA PHE A 390 8.06 10.62 -4.58
C PHE A 390 8.96 10.25 -3.41
N THR A 391 8.65 9.16 -2.71
CA THR A 391 9.47 8.65 -1.59
C THR A 391 10.72 7.93 -2.07
N LYS A 392 10.72 7.34 -3.27
CA LYS A 392 11.82 6.56 -3.86
C LYS A 392 12.33 5.41 -2.95
N ALA A 393 11.41 4.80 -2.19
CA ALA A 393 11.72 3.69 -1.29
C ALA A 393 12.10 2.38 -2.02
N GLY A 394 11.89 2.31 -3.33
CA GLY A 394 11.97 1.08 -4.10
C GLY A 394 10.74 0.17 -3.88
N ALA A 395 10.79 -1.07 -4.38
CA ALA A 395 9.72 -2.03 -4.20
C ALA A 395 9.60 -2.46 -2.73
N GLU A 396 8.38 -2.49 -2.19
CA GLU A 396 8.07 -3.00 -0.85
C GLU A 396 6.98 -4.07 -0.99
N ILE A 397 7.34 -5.32 -0.70
CA ILE A 397 6.54 -6.54 -0.95
C ILE A 397 5.86 -7.05 0.32
N GLY A 398 6.55 -6.99 1.47
CA GLY A 398 5.97 -7.37 2.76
C GLY A 398 4.68 -6.59 3.02
N VAL A 399 3.63 -7.28 3.50
CA VAL A 399 2.32 -6.62 3.73
C VAL A 399 2.45 -5.50 4.74
N ALA A 400 3.15 -5.73 5.86
CA ALA A 400 3.44 -4.70 6.84
C ALA A 400 4.50 -3.73 6.31
N SER A 401 4.17 -2.44 6.23
CA SER A 401 5.09 -1.41 5.73
C SER A 401 6.24 -1.13 6.69
N THR A 402 7.45 -0.98 6.14
CA THR A 402 8.69 -0.68 6.88
C THR A 402 9.46 0.48 6.27
N LYS A 403 10.24 0.25 5.21
CA LYS A 403 11.02 1.30 4.54
C LYS A 403 10.14 2.38 3.89
N ALA A 404 8.92 2.04 3.47
CA ALA A 404 7.98 3.04 2.97
C ALA A 404 7.62 4.07 4.06
N PHE A 405 7.46 3.65 5.32
CA PHE A 405 7.17 4.55 6.43
C PHE A 405 8.32 5.54 6.69
N THR A 406 9.55 5.05 6.85
CA THR A 406 10.72 5.91 7.12
C THR A 406 11.00 6.88 5.98
N THR A 407 10.79 6.45 4.73
CA THR A 407 10.92 7.36 3.56
C THR A 407 9.75 8.35 3.44
N GLN A 408 8.54 8.00 3.89
CA GLN A 408 7.43 8.96 4.02
C GLN A 408 7.75 10.02 5.08
N LEU A 409 8.29 9.62 6.23
CA LEU A 409 8.74 10.56 7.27
C LEU A 409 9.79 11.53 6.72
N LEU A 410 10.82 11.02 6.06
CA LEU A 410 11.85 11.86 5.44
C LEU A 410 11.25 12.80 4.39
N SER A 411 10.30 12.32 3.57
CA SER A 411 9.62 13.15 2.58
C SER A 411 8.79 14.26 3.21
N LEU A 412 8.14 13.99 4.34
CA LEU A 412 7.40 15.02 5.10
C LEU A 412 8.31 16.07 5.72
N LEU A 413 9.49 15.68 6.24
CA LEU A 413 10.51 16.61 6.73
C LEU A 413 11.03 17.50 5.60
N ILE A 414 11.35 16.91 4.44
CA ILE A 414 11.74 17.64 3.22
C ILE A 414 10.65 18.63 2.79
N LEU A 415 9.38 18.21 2.79
CA LEU A 415 8.25 19.08 2.45
C LEU A 415 8.14 20.27 3.42
N ALA A 416 8.31 20.02 4.72
CA ALA A 416 8.29 21.07 5.74
C ALA A 416 9.42 22.11 5.53
N LEU A 417 10.61 21.65 5.15
CA LEU A 417 11.74 22.54 4.81
C LEU A 417 11.45 23.39 3.57
N ILE A 418 10.93 22.78 2.50
CA ILE A 418 10.56 23.50 1.27
C ILE A 418 9.52 24.57 1.56
N ILE A 419 8.45 24.23 2.28
CA ILE A 419 7.39 25.16 2.63
C ILE A 419 7.92 26.27 3.54
N GLY A 420 8.65 25.91 4.60
CA GLY A 420 9.20 26.88 5.56
C GLY A 420 10.15 27.87 4.90
N LYS A 421 10.98 27.41 3.94
CA LYS A 421 11.83 28.28 3.14
C LYS A 421 11.02 29.24 2.26
N GLN A 422 10.03 28.76 1.54
CA GLN A 422 9.17 29.61 0.69
C GLN A 422 8.40 30.65 1.50
N LYS A 423 8.00 30.33 2.73
CA LYS A 423 7.34 31.25 3.67
C LYS A 423 8.31 32.17 4.41
N GLY A 424 9.62 31.86 4.38
CA GLY A 424 10.63 32.60 5.13
C GLY A 424 10.57 32.40 6.64
N THR A 425 10.02 31.27 7.11
CA THR A 425 9.88 30.95 8.55
C THR A 425 11.10 30.18 9.09
N ILE A 426 11.95 29.64 8.24
CA ILE A 426 13.19 28.94 8.61
C ILE A 426 14.39 29.86 8.31
N SER A 427 15.27 30.07 9.29
CA SER A 427 16.51 30.83 9.07
C SER A 427 17.50 30.01 8.21
N LYS A 428 18.51 30.67 7.63
CA LYS A 428 19.54 29.98 6.85
C LYS A 428 20.36 29.02 7.72
N GLU A 429 20.63 29.41 8.94
CA GLU A 429 21.41 28.63 9.93
C GLU A 429 20.63 27.37 10.33
N GLN A 430 19.33 27.52 10.65
CA GLN A 430 18.47 26.38 10.99
C GLN A 430 18.30 25.42 9.80
N ASN A 431 18.14 25.95 8.58
CA ASN A 431 18.04 25.11 7.38
C ASN A 431 19.35 24.32 7.14
N HIS A 432 20.52 24.99 7.30
CA HIS A 432 21.83 24.34 7.18
C HIS A 432 21.99 23.21 8.20
N GLU A 433 21.69 23.45 9.48
CA GLU A 433 21.78 22.46 10.55
C GLU A 433 20.91 21.22 10.25
N ILE A 434 19.64 21.41 9.87
CA ILE A 434 18.74 20.30 9.55
C ILE A 434 19.22 19.52 8.32
N ILE A 435 19.73 20.19 7.30
CA ILE A 435 20.27 19.51 6.10
C ILE A 435 21.50 18.69 6.43
N GLU A 436 22.42 19.21 7.27
CA GLU A 436 23.58 18.44 7.72
C GLU A 436 23.19 17.21 8.54
N ASP A 437 22.13 17.31 9.36
CA ASP A 437 21.59 16.16 10.07
C ASP A 437 20.96 15.14 9.13
N ILE A 438 20.16 15.58 8.15
CA ILE A 438 19.56 14.72 7.13
C ILE A 438 20.65 13.96 6.34
N ARG A 439 21.80 14.54 6.08
CA ARG A 439 22.94 13.87 5.40
C ARG A 439 23.48 12.68 6.18
N LYS A 440 23.43 12.74 7.51
CA LYS A 440 23.88 11.65 8.40
C LYS A 440 22.86 10.50 8.48
N LEU A 441 21.60 10.76 8.10
CA LEU A 441 20.49 9.85 8.33
C LEU A 441 20.71 8.41 7.80
N PRO A 442 21.25 8.17 6.58
CA PRO A 442 21.49 6.80 6.12
C PRO A 442 22.52 6.04 6.97
N ALA A 443 23.59 6.72 7.43
CA ALA A 443 24.59 6.11 8.31
C ALA A 443 24.01 5.80 9.69
N LEU A 444 23.29 6.76 10.29
CA LEU A 444 22.61 6.56 11.57
C LEU A 444 21.58 5.42 11.49
N ALA A 445 20.84 5.31 10.38
CA ALA A 445 19.90 4.20 10.19
C ALA A 445 20.61 2.84 10.21
N GLN A 446 21.84 2.75 9.67
CA GLN A 446 22.64 1.53 9.76
C GLN A 446 23.04 1.22 11.20
N GLU A 447 23.50 2.22 11.96
CA GLU A 447 23.86 2.06 13.38
C GLU A 447 22.65 1.58 14.21
N PHE A 448 21.44 2.08 13.93
CA PHE A 448 20.20 1.62 14.58
C PHE A 448 19.81 0.17 14.21
N LEU A 449 20.25 -0.34 13.05
CA LEU A 449 20.07 -1.75 12.68
C LEU A 449 21.04 -2.68 13.43
N ASP A 450 22.17 -2.17 13.92
CA ASP A 450 23.17 -2.98 14.62
C ASP A 450 22.65 -3.51 15.97
N CYS A 451 21.55 -2.95 16.52
CA CYS A 451 20.88 -3.45 17.72
C CYS A 451 20.00 -4.71 17.46
N ASP A 452 19.92 -5.23 16.22
CA ASP A 452 19.05 -6.36 15.84
C ASP A 452 19.23 -7.58 16.73
N LYS A 453 20.46 -7.96 17.04
CA LYS A 453 20.75 -9.13 17.88
C LYS A 453 20.20 -8.96 19.31
N GLU A 454 20.33 -7.79 19.90
CA GLU A 454 19.81 -7.48 21.23
C GLU A 454 18.28 -7.55 21.23
N ILE A 455 17.64 -6.96 20.21
CA ILE A 455 16.19 -6.97 20.05
C ILE A 455 15.67 -8.41 19.80
N SER A 456 16.40 -9.22 19.05
CA SER A 456 16.06 -10.62 18.83
C SER A 456 16.01 -11.41 20.15
N LEU A 457 16.99 -11.23 21.02
CA LEU A 457 16.99 -11.85 22.36
C LEU A 457 15.87 -11.30 23.25
N LEU A 458 15.63 -9.99 23.20
CA LEU A 458 14.55 -9.34 23.94
C LEU A 458 13.18 -9.91 23.53
N SER A 459 12.98 -10.13 22.24
CA SER A 459 11.70 -10.59 21.69
C SER A 459 11.26 -11.97 22.19
N GLU A 460 12.19 -12.80 22.68
CA GLU A 460 11.87 -14.09 23.32
C GLU A 460 10.94 -13.93 24.53
N GLN A 461 10.99 -12.78 25.20
CA GLN A 461 10.15 -12.47 26.37
C GLN A 461 8.70 -12.16 25.99
N PHE A 462 8.41 -11.97 24.70
CA PHE A 462 7.06 -11.79 24.17
C PHE A 462 6.38 -13.13 23.81
N SER A 463 7.11 -14.24 23.88
CA SER A 463 6.54 -15.56 23.66
C SER A 463 5.39 -15.84 24.63
N GLY A 464 4.24 -16.24 24.09
CA GLY A 464 3.03 -16.51 24.90
C GLY A 464 2.32 -15.26 25.45
N LYS A 465 2.78 -14.05 25.14
CA LYS A 465 2.06 -12.82 25.48
C LYS A 465 0.96 -12.56 24.45
N HIS A 466 -0.20 -12.10 24.93
CA HIS A 466 -1.37 -11.82 24.09
C HIS A 466 -1.67 -10.33 23.95
N HIS A 467 -1.14 -9.51 24.86
CA HIS A 467 -1.35 -8.07 24.91
C HIS A 467 -0.02 -7.34 25.07
N CYS A 468 0.05 -6.10 24.60
CA CYS A 468 1.21 -5.21 24.75
C CYS A 468 0.78 -3.76 24.65
N LEU A 469 1.32 -2.89 25.47
CA LEU A 469 1.13 -1.44 25.36
C LEU A 469 2.41 -0.79 24.82
N PHE A 470 2.23 0.22 23.96
CA PHE A 470 3.31 1.05 23.46
C PHE A 470 3.11 2.49 23.93
N LEU A 471 4.16 3.09 24.47
CA LEU A 471 4.11 4.45 25.03
C LEU A 471 5.09 5.36 24.32
N GLY A 472 4.61 6.51 23.91
CA GLY A 472 5.41 7.61 23.40
C GLY A 472 4.91 8.96 23.90
N ARG A 473 5.75 9.99 23.80
CA ARG A 473 5.36 11.34 24.19
C ARG A 473 5.76 12.35 23.11
N GLY A 474 4.91 13.39 22.91
CA GLY A 474 5.13 14.34 21.81
C GLY A 474 5.17 13.65 20.46
N VAL A 475 6.18 13.94 19.66
CA VAL A 475 6.38 13.34 18.33
C VAL A 475 6.62 11.83 18.36
N MET A 476 6.98 11.26 19.52
CA MET A 476 7.14 9.80 19.71
C MET A 476 5.80 9.07 19.94
N PHE A 477 4.72 9.76 20.20
CA PHE A 477 3.40 9.12 20.29
C PHE A 477 2.97 8.46 18.96
N PRO A 478 3.01 9.12 17.81
CA PRO A 478 2.79 8.44 16.52
C PRO A 478 3.74 7.26 16.26
N ILE A 479 4.98 7.31 16.74
CA ILE A 479 5.94 6.19 16.61
C ILE A 479 5.54 5.00 17.48
N ALA A 480 5.03 5.26 18.69
CA ALA A 480 4.44 4.22 19.53
C ALA A 480 3.20 3.58 18.88
N LEU A 481 2.33 4.38 18.23
CA LEU A 481 1.20 3.86 17.43
C LEU A 481 1.69 2.94 16.30
N GLU A 482 2.73 3.34 15.57
CA GLU A 482 3.30 2.56 14.47
C GLU A 482 3.94 1.26 14.97
N GLY A 483 4.70 1.30 16.07
CA GLY A 483 5.25 0.09 16.70
C GLY A 483 4.16 -0.90 17.12
N ALA A 484 3.10 -0.41 17.76
CA ALA A 484 1.93 -1.21 18.10
C ALA A 484 1.23 -1.80 16.88
N LEU A 485 1.09 -1.02 15.80
CA LEU A 485 0.51 -1.48 14.54
C LEU A 485 1.36 -2.62 13.95
N LYS A 486 2.68 -2.46 13.84
CA LYS A 486 3.57 -3.50 13.31
C LYS A 486 3.49 -4.79 14.13
N LEU A 487 3.51 -4.68 15.47
CA LEU A 487 3.44 -5.86 16.34
C LEU A 487 2.11 -6.63 16.12
N LYS A 488 0.96 -5.94 16.12
CA LYS A 488 -0.34 -6.61 15.93
C LYS A 488 -0.52 -7.21 14.54
N GLU A 489 -0.02 -6.56 13.49
CA GLU A 489 -0.18 -7.02 12.10
C GLU A 489 0.46 -8.38 11.87
N ILE A 490 1.66 -8.60 12.37
CA ILE A 490 2.47 -9.76 11.99
C ILE A 490 2.62 -10.82 13.09
N SER A 491 2.54 -10.44 14.37
CA SER A 491 2.65 -11.38 15.49
C SER A 491 1.31 -11.81 16.06
N TYR A 492 0.23 -11.08 15.73
CA TYR A 492 -1.13 -11.23 16.28
C TYR A 492 -1.25 -10.97 17.80
N ILE A 493 -0.22 -10.40 18.41
CA ILE A 493 -0.31 -9.85 19.77
C ILE A 493 -1.17 -8.58 19.69
N HIS A 494 -2.22 -8.51 20.51
CA HIS A 494 -3.05 -7.30 20.60
C HIS A 494 -2.21 -6.16 21.21
N ALA A 495 -1.84 -5.20 20.39
CA ALA A 495 -0.97 -4.10 20.79
C ALA A 495 -1.66 -2.74 20.57
N GLU A 496 -1.53 -1.84 21.53
CA GLU A 496 -2.08 -0.49 21.48
C GLU A 496 -1.03 0.56 21.84
N GLY A 497 -1.03 1.66 21.08
CA GLY A 497 -0.16 2.81 21.32
C GLY A 497 -0.90 3.91 22.07
N TYR A 498 -0.26 4.50 23.09
CA TYR A 498 -0.83 5.59 23.87
C TYR A 498 0.17 6.75 24.01
N ALA A 499 -0.36 7.98 24.02
CA ALA A 499 0.40 9.09 24.59
C ALA A 499 0.63 8.80 26.08
N ALA A 500 1.90 8.78 26.50
CA ALA A 500 2.26 8.30 27.86
C ALA A 500 1.53 9.07 28.98
N GLY A 501 1.21 10.36 28.78
CA GLY A 501 0.42 11.15 29.71
C GLY A 501 -1.03 10.70 29.86
N GLU A 502 -1.61 10.06 28.83
CA GLU A 502 -3.01 9.59 28.82
C GLU A 502 -3.22 8.28 29.58
N LEU A 503 -2.16 7.59 29.99
CA LEU A 503 -2.28 6.36 30.80
C LEU A 503 -3.20 6.52 32.02
N LYS A 504 -3.11 7.67 32.68
CA LYS A 504 -3.90 7.98 33.91
C LYS A 504 -5.40 8.08 33.66
N HIS A 505 -5.81 8.25 32.41
CA HIS A 505 -7.20 8.47 32.02
C HIS A 505 -7.91 7.17 31.57
N GLY A 506 -7.40 6.01 32.04
CA GLY A 506 -8.03 4.70 31.82
C GLY A 506 -7.03 3.57 31.55
N PRO A 507 -6.14 3.68 30.55
CA PRO A 507 -5.30 2.55 30.12
C PRO A 507 -4.40 1.96 31.23
N ILE A 508 -4.05 2.74 32.23
CA ILE A 508 -3.25 2.29 33.40
C ILE A 508 -3.93 1.14 34.19
N ALA A 509 -5.24 0.99 34.05
CA ALA A 509 -6.00 -0.12 34.64
C ALA A 509 -5.62 -1.49 34.05
N LEU A 510 -5.03 -1.53 32.86
CA LEU A 510 -4.58 -2.74 32.19
C LEU A 510 -3.20 -3.20 32.65
N ILE A 511 -2.49 -2.38 33.42
CA ILE A 511 -1.13 -2.65 33.83
C ILE A 511 -1.11 -3.67 34.98
N ASP A 512 -0.46 -4.79 34.71
CA ASP A 512 -0.13 -5.83 35.69
C ASP A 512 1.26 -6.45 35.41
N LYS A 513 1.63 -7.46 36.17
CA LYS A 513 2.94 -8.14 36.06
C LYS A 513 3.11 -8.98 34.79
N GLU A 514 2.05 -9.22 34.03
CA GLU A 514 2.08 -9.98 32.79
C GLU A 514 2.03 -9.07 31.55
N MET A 515 1.74 -7.77 31.72
CA MET A 515 1.61 -6.80 30.65
C MET A 515 2.98 -6.28 30.21
N PRO A 516 3.44 -6.60 28.99
CA PRO A 516 4.57 -5.93 28.35
C PRO A 516 4.21 -4.48 28.02
N VAL A 517 5.10 -3.57 28.39
CA VAL A 517 4.97 -2.15 28.06
C VAL A 517 6.24 -1.70 27.34
N VAL A 518 6.13 -1.41 26.05
CA VAL A 518 7.21 -0.87 25.22
C VAL A 518 7.19 0.65 25.31
N VAL A 519 8.32 1.25 25.63
CA VAL A 519 8.46 2.71 25.77
C VAL A 519 9.46 3.24 24.76
N VAL A 520 9.07 4.24 23.97
CA VAL A 520 9.94 4.95 23.04
C VAL A 520 10.45 6.21 23.72
N ALA A 521 11.72 6.18 24.13
CA ALA A 521 12.31 7.15 25.06
C ALA A 521 13.62 7.78 24.52
N PRO A 522 13.59 8.51 23.39
CA PRO A 522 14.79 9.26 22.97
C PRO A 522 15.13 10.36 23.96
N ASP A 523 16.41 10.72 24.02
CA ASP A 523 16.84 11.88 24.77
C ASP A 523 16.37 13.16 24.09
N ASN A 524 15.39 13.83 24.71
CA ASN A 524 14.81 15.08 24.24
C ASN A 524 14.16 15.85 25.41
N SER A 525 13.62 17.02 25.11
CA SER A 525 12.99 17.92 26.09
C SER A 525 11.81 17.33 26.89
N LEU A 526 11.25 16.20 26.47
CA LEU A 526 10.13 15.53 27.13
C LEU A 526 10.58 14.33 28.00
N MET A 527 11.87 14.01 28.05
CA MET A 527 12.39 12.81 28.74
C MET A 527 11.98 12.77 30.22
N ASP A 528 12.14 13.85 30.99
CA ASP A 528 11.77 13.91 32.40
C ASP A 528 10.28 13.59 32.64
N LYS A 529 9.43 14.05 31.72
CA LYS A 529 7.98 13.79 31.77
C LYS A 529 7.67 12.33 31.45
N LEU A 530 8.41 11.74 30.52
CA LEU A 530 8.26 10.34 30.15
C LEU A 530 8.76 9.42 31.28
N VAL A 531 9.90 9.76 31.92
CA VAL A 531 10.40 9.05 33.12
C VAL A 531 9.35 8.98 34.20
N SER A 532 8.63 10.07 34.48
CA SER A 532 7.53 10.07 35.46
C SER A 532 6.43 9.05 35.11
N ASN A 533 6.09 8.93 33.80
CA ASN A 533 5.12 7.93 33.36
C ASN A 533 5.67 6.49 33.45
N ILE A 534 6.97 6.30 33.17
CA ILE A 534 7.64 5.00 33.36
C ILE A 534 7.57 4.53 34.81
N GLU A 535 7.83 5.44 35.76
CA GLU A 535 7.75 5.12 37.22
C GLU A 535 6.32 4.75 37.64
N GLU A 536 5.29 5.38 37.07
CA GLU A 536 3.89 5.04 37.33
C GLU A 536 3.54 3.62 36.86
N VAL A 537 4.05 3.21 35.71
CA VAL A 537 3.89 1.87 35.12
C VAL A 537 4.69 0.85 35.96
N ARG A 538 5.94 1.18 36.28
CA ARG A 538 6.83 0.35 37.12
C ARG A 538 6.21 0.05 38.48
N ALA A 539 5.65 1.05 39.15
CA ALA A 539 5.00 0.91 40.45
C ALA A 539 3.83 -0.10 40.47
N ARG A 540 3.29 -0.44 39.29
CA ARG A 540 2.20 -1.43 39.11
C ARG A 540 2.70 -2.79 38.68
N GLY A 541 4.03 -2.94 38.54
CA GLY A 541 4.66 -4.23 38.29
C GLY A 541 4.74 -4.65 36.83
N ALA A 542 4.53 -3.73 35.86
CA ALA A 542 4.62 -4.03 34.43
C ALA A 542 6.01 -4.54 34.01
N LEU A 543 6.03 -5.31 32.92
CA LEU A 543 7.27 -5.67 32.24
C LEU A 543 7.62 -4.52 31.26
N LEU A 544 8.64 -3.75 31.59
CA LEU A 544 9.06 -2.57 30.84
C LEU A 544 10.18 -2.91 29.84
N TYR A 545 9.97 -2.53 28.58
CA TYR A 545 10.93 -2.63 27.49
C TYR A 545 11.16 -1.24 26.92
N ILE A 546 12.31 -0.63 27.27
CA ILE A 546 12.55 0.79 27.01
C ILE A 546 13.60 0.93 25.92
N PHE A 547 13.20 1.47 24.77
CA PHE A 547 14.08 1.87 23.68
C PHE A 547 14.55 3.30 23.95
N VAL A 548 15.82 3.45 24.31
CA VAL A 548 16.34 4.69 24.90
C VAL A 548 17.68 5.07 24.29
N SER A 549 17.98 6.38 24.16
CA SER A 549 19.30 6.87 23.77
C SER A 549 20.38 6.45 24.79
N GLU A 550 21.58 6.13 24.33
CA GLU A 550 22.69 5.62 25.19
C GLU A 550 23.01 6.52 26.36
N GLN A 551 22.94 7.84 26.18
CA GLN A 551 23.26 8.82 27.22
C GLN A 551 22.19 8.97 28.29
N ALA A 552 20.98 8.42 28.08
CA ALA A 552 19.89 8.57 29.03
C ALA A 552 20.06 7.66 30.26
N HIS A 553 20.06 8.26 31.44
CA HIS A 553 20.20 7.57 32.70
C HIS A 553 18.86 7.02 33.23
N LEU A 554 18.50 5.82 32.81
CA LEU A 554 17.34 5.10 33.34
C LEU A 554 17.78 3.91 34.21
N LYS A 555 17.07 3.68 35.31
CA LYS A 555 17.33 2.53 36.17
C LYS A 555 16.83 1.25 35.53
N GLU A 556 17.68 0.22 35.54
CA GLU A 556 17.29 -1.16 35.25
C GLU A 556 17.01 -1.93 36.53
N ASP A 557 16.06 -2.84 36.42
CA ASP A 557 15.73 -3.80 37.46
C ASP A 557 15.24 -5.12 36.87
N ARG A 558 14.67 -6.00 37.67
CA ARG A 558 14.17 -7.30 37.19
C ARG A 558 12.99 -7.19 36.20
N GLN A 559 12.25 -6.09 36.22
CA GLN A 559 11.06 -5.84 35.43
C GLN A 559 11.34 -4.88 34.26
N THR A 560 12.51 -4.26 34.21
CA THR A 560 12.89 -3.27 33.20
C THR A 560 14.07 -3.78 32.38
N ARG A 561 13.88 -3.80 31.08
CA ARG A 561 14.92 -4.04 30.07
C ARG A 561 15.09 -2.79 29.21
N LYS A 562 16.32 -2.36 29.03
CA LYS A 562 16.65 -1.28 28.12
C LYS A 562 17.25 -1.84 26.85
N VAL A 563 16.92 -1.23 25.74
CA VAL A 563 17.65 -1.32 24.48
C VAL A 563 18.30 0.05 24.27
N SER A 564 19.62 0.08 24.41
CA SER A 564 20.38 1.31 24.22
C SER A 564 20.61 1.57 22.73
N LEU A 565 20.14 2.72 22.27
CA LEU A 565 20.17 3.12 20.87
C LEU A 565 21.18 4.27 20.68
N PRO A 566 21.82 4.37 19.50
CA PRO A 566 22.74 5.45 19.21
C PRO A 566 22.12 6.83 19.42
N ASP A 567 22.92 7.80 19.82
CA ASP A 567 22.49 9.18 19.91
C ASP A 567 22.25 9.76 18.50
N CYS A 568 21.21 10.58 18.36
CA CYS A 568 20.86 11.16 17.09
C CYS A 568 20.19 12.53 17.26
N PRO A 569 20.25 13.39 16.23
CA PRO A 569 19.56 14.68 16.23
C PRO A 569 18.07 14.53 16.52
N GLU A 570 17.50 15.40 17.37
CA GLU A 570 16.10 15.34 17.81
C GLU A 570 15.12 15.29 16.62
N ILE A 571 15.38 16.05 15.55
CA ILE A 571 14.54 16.11 14.37
C ILE A 571 14.48 14.79 13.60
N LEU A 572 15.50 13.92 13.72
CA LEU A 572 15.59 12.61 13.07
C LEU A 572 15.09 11.47 13.95
N GLN A 573 14.89 11.69 15.25
CA GLN A 573 14.47 10.65 16.20
C GLN A 573 13.22 9.87 15.73
N PRO A 574 12.17 10.50 15.17
CA PRO A 574 10.99 9.74 14.71
C PRO A 574 11.31 8.71 13.63
N ILE A 575 12.25 9.01 12.73
CA ILE A 575 12.66 8.10 11.66
C ILE A 575 13.47 6.95 12.25
N LEU A 576 14.47 7.26 13.08
CA LEU A 576 15.43 6.29 13.58
C LEU A 576 14.84 5.37 14.64
N PHE A 577 14.07 5.88 15.61
CA PHE A 577 13.43 5.07 16.65
C PHE A 577 12.32 4.14 16.13
N THR A 578 11.87 4.32 14.89
CA THR A 578 10.96 3.37 14.22
C THR A 578 11.65 2.04 13.91
N ILE A 579 12.92 2.07 13.50
CA ILE A 579 13.67 0.88 13.05
C ILE A 579 13.70 -0.24 14.11
N PRO A 580 14.09 0.02 15.37
CA PRO A 580 14.11 -1.00 16.41
C PRO A 580 12.73 -1.55 16.75
N LEU A 581 11.66 -0.77 16.61
CA LEU A 581 10.29 -1.26 16.84
C LEU A 581 9.84 -2.21 15.71
N GLN A 582 10.27 -1.96 14.47
CA GLN A 582 10.04 -2.88 13.35
C GLN A 582 10.79 -4.20 13.56
N LEU A 583 12.04 -4.16 14.04
CA LEU A 583 12.82 -5.35 14.39
C LEU A 583 12.14 -6.14 15.50
N LEU A 584 11.65 -5.48 16.56
CA LEU A 584 10.90 -6.13 17.65
C LEU A 584 9.68 -6.88 17.11
N ALA A 585 8.86 -6.21 16.30
CA ALA A 585 7.68 -6.82 15.71
C ALA A 585 8.04 -8.03 14.82
N TYR A 586 9.08 -7.89 14.00
CA TYR A 586 9.59 -8.96 13.13
C TYR A 586 10.02 -10.19 13.93
N HIS A 587 10.84 -10.03 14.96
CA HIS A 587 11.32 -11.15 15.78
C HIS A 587 10.20 -11.80 16.59
N CYS A 588 9.27 -11.02 17.15
CA CYS A 588 8.07 -11.57 17.80
C CYS A 588 7.24 -12.44 16.86
N ALA A 589 7.07 -12.01 15.61
CA ALA A 589 6.34 -12.79 14.61
C ALA A 589 7.08 -14.10 14.25
N VAL A 590 8.41 -14.04 14.10
CA VAL A 590 9.24 -15.23 13.83
C VAL A 590 9.14 -16.26 14.96
N ILE A 591 9.19 -15.79 16.22
CA ILE A 591 9.07 -16.66 17.41
C ILE A 591 7.68 -17.28 17.48
N ASN A 592 6.63 -16.52 17.18
CA ASN A 592 5.25 -17.02 17.17
C ASN A 592 4.95 -17.93 15.97
N GLY A 593 5.89 -18.07 15.01
CA GLY A 593 5.73 -18.91 13.82
C GLY A 593 4.67 -18.41 12.84
N THR A 594 4.36 -17.11 12.85
CA THR A 594 3.38 -16.49 11.95
C THR A 594 3.99 -16.23 10.57
N ASP A 595 3.13 -16.05 9.55
CA ASP A 595 3.60 -15.64 8.22
C ASP A 595 3.89 -14.13 8.26
N VAL A 596 5.19 -13.76 8.28
CA VAL A 596 5.65 -12.38 8.41
C VAL A 596 5.34 -11.55 7.17
N ASP A 597 5.52 -12.14 5.98
CA ASP A 597 5.37 -11.43 4.71
C ASP A 597 3.90 -11.32 4.29
N GLN A 598 3.09 -12.33 4.64
CA GLN A 598 1.68 -12.44 4.26
C GLN A 598 0.82 -12.81 5.49
N PRO A 599 0.69 -11.91 6.48
CA PRO A 599 -0.10 -12.17 7.66
C PRO A 599 -1.58 -12.38 7.32
N ARG A 600 -2.24 -13.21 8.11
CA ARG A 600 -3.66 -13.54 7.89
C ARG A 600 -4.54 -12.28 7.89
N ASN A 601 -5.55 -12.26 7.04
CA ASN A 601 -6.58 -11.20 6.96
C ASN A 601 -6.02 -9.80 6.62
N LEU A 602 -4.81 -9.70 6.10
CA LEU A 602 -4.23 -8.43 5.67
C LEU A 602 -3.82 -8.46 4.20
N ALA A 603 -3.84 -7.31 3.58
CA ALA A 603 -3.41 -7.07 2.22
C ALA A 603 -2.49 -5.85 2.15
N LYS A 604 -1.50 -5.84 1.25
CA LYS A 604 -0.51 -4.75 1.13
C LYS A 604 -1.16 -3.39 0.83
N SER A 605 -2.23 -3.37 0.06
CA SER A 605 -2.95 -2.14 -0.29
C SER A 605 -4.44 -2.43 -0.42
N VAL A 606 -5.30 -1.59 0.14
CA VAL A 606 -6.76 -1.72 0.11
C VAL A 606 -7.30 -0.84 -1.00
N THR A 607 -7.72 -1.45 -2.12
CA THR A 607 -8.22 -0.74 -3.33
C THR A 607 -9.73 -0.89 -3.52
N VAL A 608 -10.41 -1.50 -2.58
CA VAL A 608 -11.88 -1.60 -2.51
C VAL A 608 -12.34 -1.12 -1.15
N GLU A 609 -13.56 -0.64 -1.08
CA GLU A 609 -14.23 -0.26 0.16
C GLU A 609 -14.89 -1.47 0.81
#